data_0104bda62ae0aaa9253678b4f3685dee
#
_entry.id   0104bda62ae0aaa9253678b4f3685dee
#
_cell.length_a   1.000
_cell.length_b   1.000
_cell.length_c   1.000
_cell.angle_alpha   90.00
_cell.angle_beta   90.00
_cell.angle_gamma   90.00
#
_symmetry.space_group_name_H-M   'P 1'
#
loop_
_entity.id
_entity.type
_entity.pdbx_description
1 polymer ?
#
loop_
_entity_poly.entity_id
_entity_poly.type
_entity_poly.pdbx_seq_one_letter_code
_entity_poly.pdbx_strand_id
1 'polypeptide(L)'
;MFRHLALPVCLAAALGLAPDVALTAGCAEDAMIVLDGSGSMSGMGFDRRRDARIVEARAALGEVLPGIERVRRLGLVTYGPGEGRVCERVDLVFRPAPNAAGPILERVDALWPAGATPLTRAVRTAAATLDGAGGTVVLVTDGKETCGGNPCALADRLALMRTGLTVHVIGFRVTGGRLSRGDEVDRDYGRAVADARCLADRTGGRYIDAQDAEALIAALRETLGCLAIGDATWLPEHVFAR
;
A
#
# COMPACT_ATOMS: atom_id res chain seq x y z
N MET A 1 -42.48 -69.60 28.09
CA MET A 1 -42.88 -68.38 27.34
C MET A 1 -41.92 -67.25 27.79
N PHE A 2 -40.84 -67.07 27.03
CA PHE A 2 -39.88 -65.98 27.27
C PHE A 2 -39.95 -65.03 26.11
N ARG A 3 -40.36 -63.76 26.37
CA ARG A 3 -40.40 -62.68 25.37
C ARG A 3 -39.06 -61.93 25.41
N HIS A 4 -38.30 -62.05 24.35
CA HIS A 4 -37.09 -61.26 24.17
C HIS A 4 -37.51 -59.85 23.74
N LEU A 5 -37.17 -58.86 24.61
CA LEU A 5 -37.23 -57.43 24.26
C LEU A 5 -35.94 -57.09 23.50
N ALA A 6 -36.07 -56.68 22.23
CA ALA A 6 -34.98 -56.10 21.47
C ALA A 6 -34.96 -54.57 21.73
N LEU A 7 -33.86 -54.04 22.25
CA LEU A 7 -33.59 -52.58 22.29
C LEU A 7 -33.10 -52.11 20.91
N PRO A 8 -33.58 -50.99 20.39
CA PRO A 8 -32.99 -50.36 19.22
C PRO A 8 -31.74 -49.56 19.66
N VAL A 9 -30.61 -49.86 18.96
CA VAL A 9 -29.39 -49.07 19.04
C VAL A 9 -29.56 -47.83 18.15
N CYS A 10 -29.72 -46.66 18.73
CA CYS A 10 -29.65 -45.40 18.00
C CYS A 10 -28.20 -45.04 17.67
N LEU A 11 -27.86 -45.18 16.39
CA LEU A 11 -26.56 -44.74 15.86
C LEU A 11 -26.63 -43.22 15.65
N ALA A 12 -26.06 -42.45 16.57
CA ALA A 12 -25.91 -41.01 16.46
C ALA A 12 -24.77 -40.70 15.45
N ALA A 13 -25.14 -40.29 14.25
CA ALA A 13 -24.19 -39.75 13.28
C ALA A 13 -23.73 -38.36 13.75
N ALA A 14 -22.50 -38.24 14.25
CA ALA A 14 -21.85 -36.98 14.51
C ALA A 14 -21.46 -36.34 13.18
N LEU A 15 -22.25 -35.39 12.69
CA LEU A 15 -21.82 -34.47 11.64
C LEU A 15 -20.71 -33.59 12.22
N GLY A 16 -19.47 -33.89 11.86
CA GLY A 16 -18.34 -32.99 12.09
C GLY A 16 -18.52 -31.72 11.29
N LEU A 17 -18.91 -30.63 11.95
CA LEU A 17 -18.72 -29.28 11.40
C LEU A 17 -17.21 -29.04 11.35
N ALA A 18 -16.64 -29.14 10.14
CA ALA A 18 -15.33 -28.56 9.89
C ALA A 18 -15.45 -27.04 10.15
N PRO A 19 -14.54 -26.43 10.90
CA PRO A 19 -14.54 -24.98 11.01
C PRO A 19 -14.26 -24.43 9.60
N ASP A 20 -15.22 -23.73 9.01
CA ASP A 20 -14.97 -22.84 7.90
C ASP A 20 -13.91 -21.84 8.38
N VAL A 21 -12.69 -22.01 7.87
CA VAL A 21 -11.65 -21.00 7.99
C VAL A 21 -12.19 -19.81 7.20
N ALA A 22 -12.79 -18.86 7.89
CA ALA A 22 -13.15 -17.58 7.32
C ALA A 22 -11.84 -16.98 6.80
N LEU A 23 -11.58 -17.13 5.50
CA LEU A 23 -10.59 -16.30 4.82
C LEU A 23 -10.98 -14.86 5.15
N THR A 24 -10.08 -14.17 5.84
CA THR A 24 -10.30 -12.80 6.24
C THR A 24 -10.63 -11.99 4.99
N ALA A 25 -11.83 -11.43 4.93
CA ALA A 25 -12.41 -10.75 3.77
C ALA A 25 -11.53 -9.62 3.19
N GLY A 26 -10.54 -9.13 3.93
CA GLY A 26 -9.61 -8.09 3.50
C GLY A 26 -8.51 -8.52 2.52
N CYS A 27 -8.36 -9.82 2.25
CA CYS A 27 -7.26 -10.31 1.40
C CYS A 27 -7.62 -10.44 -0.09
N ALA A 28 -8.90 -10.59 -0.41
CA ALA A 28 -9.38 -10.71 -1.81
C ALA A 28 -9.72 -9.36 -2.44
N GLU A 29 -9.63 -8.26 -1.68
CA GLU A 29 -9.97 -6.93 -2.17
C GLU A 29 -8.92 -6.40 -3.15
N ASP A 30 -9.41 -5.62 -4.12
CA ASP A 30 -8.56 -4.94 -5.10
C ASP A 30 -7.60 -3.97 -4.41
N ALA A 31 -6.39 -3.83 -4.94
CA ALA A 31 -5.45 -2.83 -4.46
C ALA A 31 -4.96 -1.91 -5.58
N MET A 32 -4.85 -0.63 -5.24
CA MET A 32 -4.26 0.41 -6.08
C MET A 32 -2.93 0.85 -5.51
N ILE A 33 -1.87 0.72 -6.29
CA ILE A 33 -0.57 1.32 -5.98
C ILE A 33 -0.58 2.74 -6.53
N VAL A 34 -0.23 3.71 -5.70
CA VAL A 34 0.02 5.09 -6.11
C VAL A 34 1.52 5.33 -5.96
N LEU A 35 2.23 5.40 -7.08
CA LEU A 35 3.67 5.58 -7.08
C LEU A 35 4.03 7.02 -7.42
N ASP A 36 4.80 7.63 -6.54
CA ASP A 36 5.42 8.93 -6.75
C ASP A 36 6.46 8.87 -7.86
N GLY A 37 6.24 9.65 -8.90
CA GLY A 37 7.18 9.88 -9.99
C GLY A 37 7.62 11.34 -10.05
N SER A 38 7.44 12.12 -8.98
CA SER A 38 7.88 13.52 -8.92
C SER A 38 9.41 13.67 -9.01
N GLY A 39 9.87 14.87 -9.23
CA GLY A 39 11.29 15.15 -9.44
C GLY A 39 12.18 14.73 -8.27
N SER A 40 11.69 14.73 -7.03
CA SER A 40 12.43 14.31 -5.84
C SER A 40 12.82 12.82 -5.87
N MET A 41 12.03 11.97 -6.52
CA MET A 41 12.31 10.55 -6.68
C MET A 41 13.56 10.26 -7.51
N SER A 42 14.06 11.20 -8.32
CA SER A 42 15.36 11.11 -9.00
C SER A 42 16.55 11.33 -8.06
N GLY A 43 16.31 11.86 -6.86
CA GLY A 43 17.35 12.20 -5.92
C GLY A 43 17.94 11.01 -5.18
N MET A 44 19.26 11.02 -5.01
CA MET A 44 19.98 10.07 -4.15
C MET A 44 19.90 10.43 -2.66
N GLY A 45 19.27 11.56 -2.33
CA GLY A 45 19.26 12.10 -0.98
C GLY A 45 20.64 12.69 -0.60
N PHE A 46 20.93 12.69 0.70
CA PHE A 46 22.22 13.19 1.21
C PHE A 46 23.36 12.17 1.08
N ASP A 47 23.05 10.90 0.94
CA ASP A 47 24.03 9.82 0.77
C ASP A 47 24.25 9.52 -0.72
N ARG A 48 25.34 10.07 -1.26
CA ARG A 48 25.73 9.85 -2.68
C ARG A 48 26.14 8.41 -3.01
N ARG A 49 26.20 7.53 -2.03
CA ARG A 49 26.48 6.09 -2.21
C ARG A 49 25.21 5.27 -2.46
N ARG A 50 24.05 5.89 -2.26
CA ARG A 50 22.75 5.23 -2.50
C ARG A 50 22.24 5.51 -3.90
N ASP A 51 21.48 4.58 -4.41
CA ASP A 51 20.74 4.74 -5.65
C ASP A 51 19.67 5.84 -5.53
N ALA A 52 19.20 6.33 -6.67
CA ALA A 52 18.05 7.20 -6.72
C ALA A 52 16.82 6.49 -6.13
N ARG A 53 15.95 7.24 -5.45
CA ARG A 53 14.75 6.67 -4.79
C ARG A 53 13.90 5.84 -5.74
N ILE A 54 13.75 6.27 -6.97
CA ILE A 54 12.99 5.53 -7.99
C ILE A 54 13.63 4.17 -8.31
N VAL A 55 14.96 4.06 -8.30
CA VAL A 55 15.66 2.80 -8.57
C VAL A 55 15.41 1.79 -7.44
N GLU A 56 15.53 2.25 -6.19
CA GLU A 56 15.22 1.41 -5.03
C GLU A 56 13.73 1.02 -4.99
N ALA A 57 12.82 1.95 -5.36
CA ALA A 57 11.39 1.66 -5.42
C ALA A 57 11.04 0.62 -6.49
N ARG A 58 11.68 0.67 -7.66
CA ARG A 58 11.54 -0.35 -8.72
C ARG A 58 11.97 -1.72 -8.23
N ALA A 59 13.15 -1.79 -7.61
CA ALA A 59 13.66 -3.04 -7.07
C ALA A 59 12.72 -3.63 -6.02
N ALA A 60 12.22 -2.82 -5.09
CA ALA A 60 11.29 -3.25 -4.05
C ALA A 60 9.96 -3.75 -4.64
N LEU A 61 9.39 -3.04 -5.61
CA LEU A 61 8.17 -3.48 -6.31
C LEU A 61 8.41 -4.79 -7.07
N GLY A 62 9.56 -4.93 -7.74
CA GLY A 62 9.95 -6.14 -8.46
C GLY A 62 10.03 -7.36 -7.56
N GLU A 63 10.48 -7.19 -6.32
CA GLU A 63 10.56 -8.27 -5.34
C GLU A 63 9.18 -8.64 -4.75
N VAL A 64 8.29 -7.66 -4.58
CA VAL A 64 7.05 -7.86 -3.83
C VAL A 64 5.87 -8.25 -4.73
N LEU A 65 5.68 -7.55 -5.87
CA LEU A 65 4.45 -7.68 -6.65
C LEU A 65 4.15 -9.08 -7.21
N PRO A 66 5.16 -9.90 -7.64
CA PRO A 66 4.90 -11.26 -8.11
C PRO A 66 4.30 -12.19 -7.05
N GLY A 67 4.54 -11.91 -5.77
CA GLY A 67 3.90 -12.62 -4.66
C GLY A 67 2.47 -12.14 -4.41
N ILE A 68 2.27 -10.82 -4.46
CA ILE A 68 0.98 -10.17 -4.15
C ILE A 68 -0.10 -10.46 -5.22
N GLU A 69 0.25 -10.46 -6.51
CA GLU A 69 -0.73 -10.70 -7.59
C GLU A 69 -1.41 -12.07 -7.53
N ARG A 70 -0.84 -13.02 -6.78
CA ARG A 70 -1.42 -14.36 -6.56
C ARG A 70 -2.65 -14.32 -5.65
N VAL A 71 -2.77 -13.30 -4.81
CA VAL A 71 -3.79 -13.20 -3.76
C VAL A 71 -4.70 -12.00 -3.93
N ARG A 72 -4.35 -11.01 -4.77
CA ARG A 72 -5.19 -9.86 -5.04
C ARG A 72 -4.93 -9.24 -6.41
N ARG A 73 -5.95 -8.56 -6.95
CA ARG A 73 -5.84 -7.80 -8.19
C ARG A 73 -5.15 -6.47 -7.90
N LEU A 74 -4.21 -6.09 -8.78
CA LEU A 74 -3.40 -4.89 -8.62
C LEU A 74 -3.68 -3.88 -9.72
N GLY A 75 -3.74 -2.61 -9.34
CA GLY A 75 -3.78 -1.47 -10.24
C GLY A 75 -2.67 -0.47 -9.94
N LEU A 76 -2.45 0.48 -10.86
CA LEU A 76 -1.39 1.48 -10.76
C LEU A 76 -1.90 2.87 -11.13
N VAL A 77 -1.62 3.82 -10.26
CA VAL A 77 -1.62 5.25 -10.53
C VAL A 77 -0.20 5.78 -10.37
N THR A 78 0.24 6.63 -11.29
CA THR A 78 1.50 7.37 -11.16
C THR A 78 1.24 8.87 -11.24
N TYR A 79 2.17 9.68 -10.76
CA TYR A 79 2.11 11.13 -10.88
C TYR A 79 3.50 11.74 -10.97
N GLY A 80 3.56 12.99 -11.42
CA GLY A 80 4.79 13.77 -11.55
C GLY A 80 5.20 13.98 -13.00
N PRO A 81 5.70 12.96 -13.73
CA PRO A 81 6.10 13.11 -15.13
C PRO A 81 4.90 13.24 -16.07
N GLY A 82 5.15 13.62 -17.32
CA GLY A 82 4.15 13.67 -18.38
C GLY A 82 3.91 15.08 -18.92
N GLU A 83 2.97 15.21 -19.87
CA GLU A 83 2.57 16.45 -20.52
C GLU A 83 1.46 17.17 -19.74
N GLY A 84 1.20 18.43 -20.09
CA GLY A 84 0.17 19.24 -19.47
C GLY A 84 0.64 20.04 -18.27
N ARG A 85 -0.31 20.61 -17.52
CA ARG A 85 0.00 21.40 -16.33
C ARG A 85 0.61 20.52 -15.25
N VAL A 86 1.68 20.98 -14.65
CA VAL A 86 2.50 20.20 -13.70
C VAL A 86 1.67 19.55 -12.59
N CYS A 87 0.68 20.25 -12.05
CA CYS A 87 -0.18 19.74 -10.98
C CYS A 87 -1.39 18.90 -11.47
N GLU A 88 -1.52 18.67 -12.75
CA GLU A 88 -2.58 17.84 -13.33
C GLU A 88 -2.06 16.47 -13.77
N ARG A 89 -0.74 16.25 -13.72
CA ARG A 89 -0.07 15.03 -14.18
C ARG A 89 -0.28 13.89 -13.20
N VAL A 90 -1.42 13.24 -13.34
CA VAL A 90 -1.80 12.02 -12.61
C VAL A 90 -2.37 11.05 -13.63
N ASP A 91 -1.72 9.92 -13.79
CA ASP A 91 -2.07 8.90 -14.77
C ASP A 91 -2.63 7.66 -14.07
N LEU A 92 -3.87 7.31 -14.38
CA LEU A 92 -4.41 5.99 -14.10
C LEU A 92 -3.84 5.04 -15.15
N VAL A 93 -2.78 4.32 -14.80
CA VAL A 93 -2.06 3.44 -15.72
C VAL A 93 -2.80 2.13 -15.92
N PHE A 94 -3.21 1.50 -14.80
CA PHE A 94 -3.97 0.24 -14.80
C PHE A 94 -5.07 0.28 -13.75
N ARG A 95 -6.25 -0.23 -14.11
CA ARG A 95 -7.26 -0.63 -13.14
C ARG A 95 -6.86 -1.97 -12.49
N PRO A 96 -7.39 -2.31 -11.31
CA PRO A 96 -7.09 -3.60 -10.71
C PRO A 96 -7.37 -4.78 -11.64
N ALA A 97 -6.35 -5.57 -11.91
CA ALA A 97 -6.41 -6.73 -12.78
C ALA A 97 -5.61 -7.91 -12.19
N PRO A 98 -5.97 -9.16 -12.53
CA PRO A 98 -5.13 -10.31 -12.19
C PRO A 98 -3.86 -10.31 -13.06
N ASN A 99 -2.79 -10.93 -12.57
CA ASN A 99 -1.50 -11.04 -13.27
C ASN A 99 -0.93 -9.67 -13.71
N ALA A 100 -1.11 -8.66 -12.87
CA ALA A 100 -0.74 -7.28 -13.21
C ALA A 100 0.71 -6.93 -12.85
N ALA A 101 1.44 -7.78 -12.13
CA ALA A 101 2.78 -7.46 -11.66
C ALA A 101 3.73 -7.14 -12.83
N GLY A 102 3.82 -8.00 -13.84
CA GLY A 102 4.68 -7.77 -15.01
C GLY A 102 4.38 -6.45 -15.73
N PRO A 103 3.14 -6.21 -16.18
CA PRO A 103 2.75 -4.94 -16.79
C PRO A 103 2.99 -3.70 -15.91
N ILE A 104 2.75 -3.79 -14.59
CA ILE A 104 3.03 -2.69 -13.66
C ILE A 104 4.54 -2.40 -13.62
N LEU A 105 5.38 -3.44 -13.47
CA LEU A 105 6.83 -3.29 -13.41
C LEU A 105 7.38 -2.67 -14.70
N GLU A 106 6.94 -3.09 -15.87
CA GLU A 106 7.32 -2.51 -17.15
C GLU A 106 7.03 -0.99 -17.18
N ARG A 107 5.85 -0.58 -16.70
CA ARG A 107 5.49 0.84 -16.64
C ARG A 107 6.30 1.63 -15.62
N VAL A 108 6.58 1.02 -14.47
CA VAL A 108 7.40 1.62 -13.41
C VAL A 108 8.86 1.77 -13.87
N ASP A 109 9.39 0.81 -14.63
CA ASP A 109 10.74 0.87 -15.20
C ASP A 109 10.87 1.99 -16.24
N ALA A 110 9.84 2.22 -17.02
CA ALA A 110 9.79 3.30 -17.99
C ALA A 110 9.54 4.70 -17.38
N LEU A 111 9.18 4.78 -16.09
CA LEU A 111 8.87 6.03 -15.42
C LEU A 111 10.13 6.86 -15.22
N TRP A 112 10.16 8.09 -15.77
CA TRP A 112 11.25 9.05 -15.56
C TRP A 112 10.80 10.13 -14.58
N PRO A 113 11.35 10.17 -13.35
CA PRO A 113 10.89 11.11 -12.32
C PRO A 113 11.05 12.58 -12.74
N ALA A 114 9.96 13.33 -12.66
CA ALA A 114 9.92 14.75 -13.00
C ALA A 114 8.67 15.43 -12.42
N GLY A 115 8.66 16.76 -12.37
CA GLY A 115 7.49 17.56 -12.04
C GLY A 115 7.17 17.62 -10.54
N ALA A 116 5.92 17.98 -10.25
CA ALA A 116 5.42 18.23 -8.91
C ALA A 116 4.73 16.99 -8.29
N THR A 117 4.24 17.16 -7.05
CA THR A 117 3.64 16.09 -6.25
C THR A 117 2.14 16.37 -5.99
N PRO A 118 1.23 16.09 -6.96
CA PRO A 118 -0.22 16.20 -6.79
C PRO A 118 -0.79 14.98 -6.05
N LEU A 119 -0.24 14.68 -4.88
CA LEU A 119 -0.51 13.52 -4.05
C LEU A 119 -2.00 13.33 -3.77
N THR A 120 -2.68 14.40 -3.34
CA THR A 120 -4.12 14.37 -3.02
C THR A 120 -4.96 13.96 -4.22
N ARG A 121 -4.61 14.46 -5.41
CA ARG A 121 -5.28 14.10 -6.67
C ARG A 121 -5.03 12.64 -7.02
N ALA A 122 -3.80 12.17 -6.88
CA ALA A 122 -3.42 10.80 -7.21
C ALA A 122 -4.14 9.77 -6.32
N VAL A 123 -4.17 10.00 -5.01
CA VAL A 123 -4.92 9.14 -4.08
C VAL A 123 -6.42 9.17 -4.37
N ARG A 124 -6.99 10.35 -4.68
CA ARG A 124 -8.39 10.45 -5.08
C ARG A 124 -8.69 9.67 -6.36
N THR A 125 -7.80 9.69 -7.35
CA THR A 125 -7.93 8.91 -8.59
C THR A 125 -7.91 7.41 -8.30
N ALA A 126 -6.99 6.95 -7.46
CA ALA A 126 -6.90 5.56 -7.06
C ALA A 126 -8.15 5.11 -6.28
N ALA A 127 -8.60 5.91 -5.32
CA ALA A 127 -9.81 5.64 -4.54
C ALA A 127 -11.06 5.58 -5.43
N ALA A 128 -11.21 6.50 -6.37
CA ALA A 128 -12.33 6.50 -7.32
C ALA A 128 -12.30 5.29 -8.27
N THR A 129 -11.13 4.71 -8.51
CA THR A 129 -10.97 3.52 -9.36
C THR A 129 -11.50 2.25 -8.69
N LEU A 130 -11.49 2.19 -7.36
CA LEU A 130 -12.04 1.10 -6.56
C LEU A 130 -13.57 1.16 -6.41
N ASP A 131 -14.19 2.25 -6.88
CA ASP A 131 -15.62 2.45 -7.17
C ASP A 131 -16.58 1.96 -6.06
N GLY A 132 -16.28 2.30 -4.82
CA GLY A 132 -17.15 2.00 -3.68
C GLY A 132 -17.24 0.52 -3.26
N ALA A 133 -16.52 -0.37 -3.95
CA ALA A 133 -16.45 -1.78 -3.57
C ALA A 133 -15.55 -2.04 -2.35
N GLY A 134 -14.92 -0.99 -1.82
CA GLY A 134 -13.85 -1.12 -0.84
C GLY A 134 -12.51 -1.42 -1.50
N GLY A 135 -11.50 -1.69 -0.67
CA GLY A 135 -10.17 -2.06 -1.16
C GLY A 135 -9.05 -1.25 -0.53
N THR A 136 -7.87 -1.47 -1.04
CA THR A 136 -6.64 -0.89 -0.47
C THR A 136 -5.98 0.06 -1.46
N VAL A 137 -5.63 1.26 -1.00
CA VAL A 137 -4.72 2.16 -1.71
C VAL A 137 -3.40 2.19 -0.95
N VAL A 138 -2.28 1.95 -1.64
CA VAL A 138 -0.94 2.09 -1.07
C VAL A 138 -0.20 3.19 -1.80
N LEU A 139 0.03 4.30 -1.12
CA LEU A 139 0.81 5.42 -1.62
C LEU A 139 2.27 5.24 -1.21
N VAL A 140 3.17 5.26 -2.20
CA VAL A 140 4.63 5.33 -2.00
C VAL A 140 5.09 6.70 -2.44
N THR A 141 5.62 7.51 -1.51
CA THR A 141 6.05 8.89 -1.77
C THR A 141 7.26 9.27 -0.94
N ASP A 142 8.13 10.11 -1.47
CA ASP A 142 9.27 10.68 -0.76
C ASP A 142 9.05 12.14 -0.33
N GLY A 143 7.87 12.71 -0.62
CA GLY A 143 7.63 14.12 -0.50
C GLY A 143 6.27 14.55 0.02
N LYS A 144 6.11 15.87 0.04
CA LYS A 144 4.88 16.55 0.46
C LYS A 144 4.01 16.90 -0.76
N GLU A 145 2.71 17.09 -0.54
CA GLU A 145 1.80 17.71 -1.50
C GLU A 145 2.33 19.10 -1.92
N THR A 146 2.53 19.31 -3.22
CA THR A 146 3.05 20.57 -3.76
C THR A 146 2.07 21.29 -4.72
N CYS A 147 0.88 20.74 -4.88
CA CYS A 147 -0.14 21.24 -5.82
C CYS A 147 -1.37 21.83 -5.13
N GLY A 148 -1.24 22.15 -3.85
CA GLY A 148 -2.32 22.80 -3.07
C GLY A 148 -3.45 21.84 -2.68
N GLY A 149 -3.25 20.53 -2.81
CA GLY A 149 -4.16 19.53 -2.29
C GLY A 149 -4.17 19.50 -0.76
N ASN A 150 -5.20 18.90 -0.18
CA ASN A 150 -5.33 18.70 1.27
C ASN A 150 -5.58 17.21 1.55
N PRO A 151 -4.53 16.44 1.91
CA PRO A 151 -4.65 15.01 2.17
C PRO A 151 -5.61 14.70 3.33
N CYS A 152 -5.58 15.47 4.41
CA CYS A 152 -6.50 15.31 5.54
C CYS A 152 -7.97 15.50 5.15
N ALA A 153 -8.27 16.54 4.39
CA ALA A 153 -9.64 16.79 3.93
C ALA A 153 -10.11 15.72 2.91
N LEU A 154 -9.19 15.14 2.15
CA LEU A 154 -9.50 13.97 1.32
C LEU A 154 -9.84 12.76 2.20
N ALA A 155 -9.02 12.49 3.21
CA ALA A 155 -9.24 11.38 4.14
C ALA A 155 -10.60 11.46 4.84
N ASP A 156 -10.99 12.65 5.31
CA ASP A 156 -12.32 12.87 5.92
C ASP A 156 -13.45 12.48 4.96
N ARG A 157 -13.34 12.88 3.69
CA ARG A 157 -14.34 12.53 2.67
C ARG A 157 -14.38 11.04 2.39
N LEU A 158 -13.22 10.38 2.27
CA LEU A 158 -13.13 8.94 2.04
C LEU A 158 -13.72 8.15 3.21
N ALA A 159 -13.42 8.55 4.45
CA ALA A 159 -13.97 7.93 5.66
C ALA A 159 -15.51 8.06 5.75
N LEU A 160 -16.04 9.21 5.36
CA LEU A 160 -17.51 9.45 5.36
C LEU A 160 -18.25 8.57 4.33
N MET A 161 -17.62 8.20 3.23
CA MET A 161 -18.22 7.35 2.19
C MET A 161 -18.48 5.91 2.66
N ARG A 162 -17.88 5.48 3.77
CA ARG A 162 -18.02 4.13 4.36
C ARG A 162 -17.88 2.99 3.36
N THR A 163 -17.01 3.16 2.40
CA THR A 163 -16.81 2.19 1.30
C THR A 163 -15.93 1.00 1.68
N GLY A 164 -15.40 0.94 2.91
CA GLY A 164 -14.38 -0.05 3.28
C GLY A 164 -13.02 0.21 2.63
N LEU A 165 -12.81 1.43 2.13
CA LEU A 165 -11.54 1.83 1.54
C LEU A 165 -10.52 2.14 2.63
N THR A 166 -9.34 1.52 2.52
CA THR A 166 -8.18 1.77 3.38
C THR A 166 -7.06 2.42 2.57
N VAL A 167 -6.45 3.48 3.10
CA VAL A 167 -5.28 4.11 2.47
C VAL A 167 -4.07 3.95 3.37
N HIS A 168 -3.07 3.19 2.92
CA HIS A 168 -1.76 3.14 3.55
C HIS A 168 -0.82 4.14 2.89
N VAL A 169 0.07 4.73 3.66
CA VAL A 169 1.09 5.64 3.15
C VAL A 169 2.47 5.15 3.57
N ILE A 170 3.34 4.92 2.61
CA ILE A 170 4.74 4.60 2.81
C ILE A 170 5.55 5.85 2.47
N GLY A 171 6.07 6.51 3.50
CA GLY A 171 7.02 7.60 3.36
C GLY A 171 8.40 7.04 3.06
N PHE A 172 8.81 7.07 1.79
CA PHE A 172 10.07 6.46 1.37
C PHE A 172 11.21 7.48 1.38
N ARG A 173 12.15 7.32 2.32
CA ARG A 173 13.29 8.23 2.49
C ARG A 173 12.84 9.70 2.53
N VAL A 174 11.72 9.94 3.19
CA VAL A 174 11.24 11.29 3.46
C VAL A 174 12.25 11.92 4.44
N THR A 175 13.15 12.72 3.91
CA THR A 175 14.21 13.33 4.68
C THR A 175 13.74 14.66 5.22
N GLY A 176 13.41 14.69 6.51
CA GLY A 176 13.46 15.93 7.30
C GLY A 176 14.90 16.26 7.59
N GLY A 177 15.19 17.53 7.53
CA GLY A 177 16.53 18.07 7.62
C GLY A 177 17.33 17.76 8.88
N ARG A 178 17.62 16.48 9.14
CA ARG A 178 18.62 16.13 10.18
C ARG A 178 19.98 16.83 9.98
N LEU A 179 20.18 17.45 8.80
CA LEU A 179 21.38 18.20 8.46
C LEU A 179 21.08 19.63 7.94
N SER A 180 19.81 19.99 7.73
CA SER A 180 19.43 21.35 7.37
C SER A 180 19.20 22.15 8.66
N ARG A 181 20.15 22.97 9.03
CA ARG A 181 19.98 23.96 10.09
C ARG A 181 19.03 25.06 9.63
N GLY A 182 17.73 24.85 9.83
CA GLY A 182 16.72 25.89 9.56
C GLY A 182 15.34 25.44 9.99
N ASP A 183 14.73 26.17 10.91
CA ASP A 183 13.41 25.94 11.48
C ASP A 183 12.27 25.79 10.45
N GLU A 184 12.47 26.24 9.22
CA GLU A 184 11.47 26.22 8.14
C GLU A 184 11.43 24.84 7.44
N VAL A 185 12.59 24.23 7.19
CA VAL A 185 12.70 22.90 6.57
C VAL A 185 12.15 21.84 7.50
N ASP A 186 12.44 21.94 8.79
CA ASP A 186 11.94 21.01 9.80
C ASP A 186 10.41 21.12 9.97
N ARG A 187 9.86 22.35 9.88
CA ARG A 187 8.40 22.56 9.90
C ARG A 187 7.70 22.03 8.67
N ASP A 188 8.27 22.20 7.49
CA ASP A 188 7.74 21.69 6.23
C ASP A 188 7.71 20.15 6.20
N TYR A 189 8.78 19.53 6.71
CA TYR A 189 8.85 18.08 6.88
C TYR A 189 7.80 17.58 7.87
N GLY A 190 7.73 18.18 9.05
CA GLY A 190 6.75 17.81 10.07
C GLY A 190 5.31 17.88 9.54
N ARG A 191 5.01 18.89 8.71
CA ARG A 191 3.71 19.05 8.08
C ARG A 191 3.44 17.93 7.05
N ALA A 192 4.41 17.61 6.19
CA ALA A 192 4.29 16.55 5.21
C ALA A 192 4.00 15.18 5.86
N VAL A 193 4.73 14.85 6.92
CA VAL A 193 4.51 13.64 7.70
C VAL A 193 3.15 13.67 8.39
N ALA A 194 2.73 14.81 8.96
CA ALA A 194 1.42 14.95 9.60
C ALA A 194 0.27 14.75 8.61
N ASP A 195 0.37 15.33 7.41
CA ASP A 195 -0.62 15.18 6.35
C ASP A 195 -0.70 13.72 5.85
N ALA A 196 0.44 13.05 5.69
CA ALA A 196 0.52 11.66 5.29
C ALA A 196 -0.07 10.71 6.36
N ARG A 197 0.24 10.96 7.63
CA ARG A 197 -0.36 10.24 8.77
C ARG A 197 -1.86 10.44 8.84
N CYS A 198 -2.31 11.70 8.73
CA CYS A 198 -3.72 12.01 8.72
C CYS A 198 -4.49 11.26 7.62
N LEU A 199 -3.90 11.17 6.42
CA LEU A 199 -4.50 10.43 5.30
C LEU A 199 -4.66 8.94 5.64
N ALA A 200 -3.64 8.33 6.21
CA ALA A 200 -3.66 6.93 6.61
C ALA A 200 -4.63 6.69 7.79
N ASP A 201 -4.44 7.39 8.90
CA ASP A 201 -5.14 7.15 10.15
C ASP A 201 -6.66 7.28 10.00
N ARG A 202 -7.13 8.30 9.28
CA ARG A 202 -8.57 8.56 9.09
C ARG A 202 -9.27 7.57 8.19
N THR A 203 -8.53 6.85 7.35
CA THR A 203 -9.06 5.80 6.48
C THR A 203 -8.83 4.40 7.04
N GLY A 204 -8.35 4.29 8.29
CA GLY A 204 -8.05 3.02 8.93
C GLY A 204 -6.78 2.33 8.43
N GLY A 205 -5.93 3.08 7.70
CA GLY A 205 -4.65 2.60 7.18
C GLY A 205 -3.48 2.87 8.14
N ARG A 206 -2.27 2.74 7.61
CA ARG A 206 -1.01 2.93 8.36
C ARG A 206 -0.08 3.85 7.60
N TYR A 207 0.59 4.72 8.35
CA TYR A 207 1.76 5.42 7.86
C TYR A 207 3.01 4.65 8.26
N ILE A 208 3.86 4.28 7.29
CA ILE A 208 5.11 3.56 7.51
C ILE A 208 6.25 4.41 6.97
N ASP A 209 7.26 4.64 7.81
CA ASP A 209 8.46 5.36 7.43
C ASP A 209 9.55 4.38 6.99
N ALA A 210 9.79 4.30 5.68
CA ALA A 210 10.78 3.41 5.07
C ALA A 210 12.05 4.20 4.70
N GLN A 211 13.16 3.94 5.38
CA GLN A 211 14.40 4.69 5.19
C GLN A 211 15.39 4.05 4.21
N ASP A 212 15.12 2.82 3.74
CA ASP A 212 15.90 2.06 2.78
C ASP A 212 15.03 1.07 2.01
N ALA A 213 15.64 0.37 1.05
CA ALA A 213 14.94 -0.59 0.20
C ALA A 213 14.34 -1.77 0.98
N GLU A 214 15.04 -2.26 2.01
CA GLU A 214 14.56 -3.38 2.84
C GLU A 214 13.30 -2.97 3.63
N ALA A 215 13.33 -1.80 4.26
CA ALA A 215 12.16 -1.24 4.94
C ALA A 215 10.98 -0.98 3.97
N LEU A 216 11.27 -0.56 2.72
CA LEU A 216 10.24 -0.39 1.69
C LEU A 216 9.63 -1.72 1.29
N ILE A 217 10.43 -2.77 1.09
CA ILE A 217 9.96 -4.13 0.81
C ILE A 217 9.05 -4.63 1.93
N ALA A 218 9.49 -4.49 3.18
CA ALA A 218 8.71 -4.88 4.36
C ALA A 218 7.37 -4.12 4.42
N ALA A 219 7.39 -2.80 4.20
CA ALA A 219 6.20 -1.96 4.18
C ALA A 219 5.22 -2.33 3.05
N LEU A 220 5.72 -2.63 1.85
CA LEU A 220 4.90 -3.09 0.72
C LEU A 220 4.26 -4.45 1.01
N ARG A 221 5.02 -5.39 1.58
CA ARG A 221 4.48 -6.70 2.00
C ARG A 221 3.40 -6.55 3.06
N GLU A 222 3.61 -5.67 4.03
CA GLU A 222 2.65 -5.41 5.10
C GLU A 222 1.36 -4.77 4.57
N THR A 223 1.46 -3.81 3.66
CA THR A 223 0.32 -2.99 3.20
C THR A 223 -0.42 -3.61 2.02
N LEU A 224 0.26 -4.32 1.14
CA LEU A 224 -0.33 -5.02 0.00
C LEU A 224 -0.58 -6.49 0.29
N GLY A 225 0.20 -7.09 1.20
CA GLY A 225 0.10 -8.51 1.52
C GLY A 225 -1.14 -8.84 2.34
N CYS A 226 -1.42 -10.13 2.40
CA CYS A 226 -2.39 -10.70 3.30
C CYS A 226 -1.62 -11.32 4.48
N LEU A 227 -1.75 -10.75 5.64
CA LEU A 227 -1.36 -11.46 6.86
C LEU A 227 -2.37 -12.59 7.08
N ALA A 228 -2.15 -13.75 6.47
CA ALA A 228 -2.83 -14.95 6.92
C ALA A 228 -2.38 -15.18 8.37
N ILE A 229 -3.33 -15.06 9.31
CA ILE A 229 -3.09 -15.40 10.72
C ILE A 229 -2.74 -16.89 10.73
N GLY A 230 -1.46 -17.23 10.81
CA GLY A 230 -0.96 -18.61 10.83
C GLY A 230 0.20 -18.92 9.88
N ASP A 231 0.53 -18.06 8.94
CA ASP A 231 1.65 -18.31 8.03
C ASP A 231 2.93 -17.65 8.55
N ALA A 232 3.59 -18.34 9.50
CA ALA A 232 4.88 -17.94 10.07
C ALA A 232 6.05 -18.06 9.06
N THR A 233 5.78 -18.43 7.81
CA THR A 233 6.82 -18.66 6.78
C THR A 233 7.42 -17.36 6.22
N TRP A 234 6.89 -16.20 6.61
CA TRP A 234 7.37 -14.87 6.17
C TRP A 234 8.25 -14.15 7.20
N LEU A 235 8.40 -14.71 8.40
CA LEU A 235 9.32 -14.13 9.38
C LEU A 235 10.75 -14.56 9.03
N PRO A 236 11.70 -13.63 8.87
CA PRO A 236 13.10 -13.99 8.72
C PRO A 236 13.55 -14.78 9.96
N GLU A 237 14.27 -15.88 9.75
CA GLU A 237 14.70 -16.83 10.78
C GLU A 237 15.51 -16.21 11.95
N HIS A 238 15.78 -14.92 11.92
CA HIS A 238 16.63 -14.24 12.91
C HIS A 238 15.89 -13.64 14.11
N VAL A 239 14.56 -13.75 14.18
CA VAL A 239 13.77 -13.16 15.28
C VAL A 239 13.65 -14.08 16.51
N PHE A 240 14.01 -15.36 16.39
CA PHE A 240 13.90 -16.33 17.50
C PHE A 240 15.24 -16.79 18.11
N ALA A 241 16.33 -16.08 17.84
CA ALA A 241 17.62 -16.35 18.49
C ALA A 241 17.88 -15.30 19.58
N ARG A 242 17.20 -15.41 20.72
CA ARG A 242 17.68 -15.08 22.09
C ARG A 242 16.67 -15.51 23.14
#